data_66296765e788f299346f71207c1d1a15
#
_entry.id   66296765e788f299346f71207c1d1a15
#
_cell.length_a   1.000
_cell.length_b   1.000
_cell.length_c   1.000
_cell.angle_alpha   90.00
_cell.angle_beta   90.00
_cell.angle_gamma   90.00
#
_symmetry.space_group_name_H-M   'P 1'
#
loop_
_entity.id
_entity.type
_entity.pdbx_description
1 polymer ?
#
loop_
_entity_poly.entity_id
_entity_poly.type
_entity_poly.pdbx_seq_one_letter_code
_entity_poly.pdbx_strand_id
1 'polypeptide(L)'
;MISLHVVGMYFFAPVVGWLVDRLRTELMVGSAGVILFIGAEMASHTDPEDSLGVFVGLFLVGLGWSFSMIAGSALLSSVFPVQERASVQGAADFTMITFGASGGLLSGVIVQATDYHTLSHYAAVLALSLVAAALYPVVTNVQGPKRSEPATT
;
A
#
# COMPACT_ATOMS: atom_id res chain seq x y z
N MET A 1 -20.48 -2.20 -2.10
CA MET A 1 -19.08 -2.41 -2.59
C MET A 1 -18.08 -1.45 -1.94
N ILE A 2 -18.21 -0.13 -2.11
CA ILE A 2 -17.27 0.87 -1.52
C ILE A 2 -17.13 0.73 0.01
N SER A 3 -18.21 0.45 0.74
CA SER A 3 -18.17 0.30 2.20
C SER A 3 -17.23 -0.79 2.68
N LEU A 4 -17.14 -1.92 1.98
CA LEU A 4 -16.25 -3.02 2.36
C LEU A 4 -14.78 -2.69 2.08
N HIS A 5 -14.50 -1.96 1.01
CA HIS A 5 -13.17 -1.41 0.73
C HIS A 5 -12.75 -0.47 1.86
N VAL A 6 -13.62 0.45 2.29
CA VAL A 6 -13.37 1.37 3.41
C VAL A 6 -13.15 0.62 4.72
N VAL A 7 -13.88 -0.46 4.98
CA VAL A 7 -13.63 -1.34 6.13
C VAL A 7 -12.22 -1.95 6.05
N GLY A 8 -11.80 -2.44 4.88
CA GLY A 8 -10.42 -2.92 4.67
C GLY A 8 -9.37 -1.86 4.99
N MET A 9 -9.63 -0.60 4.61
CA MET A 9 -8.70 0.52 4.84
C MET A 9 -8.52 0.90 6.31
N TYR A 10 -9.61 0.93 7.08
CA TYR A 10 -9.59 1.57 8.40
C TYR A 10 -9.83 0.62 9.58
N PHE A 11 -10.65 -0.41 9.41
CA PHE A 11 -11.01 -1.31 10.52
C PHE A 11 -9.79 -2.06 11.06
N PHE A 12 -8.87 -2.46 10.18
CA PHE A 12 -7.66 -3.18 10.53
C PHE A 12 -6.46 -2.28 10.84
N ALA A 13 -6.58 -0.97 10.70
CA ALA A 13 -5.49 -0.02 10.94
C ALA A 13 -4.81 -0.18 12.31
N PRO A 14 -5.53 -0.40 13.45
CA PRO A 14 -4.88 -0.64 14.74
C PRO A 14 -4.02 -1.92 14.77
N VAL A 15 -4.49 -2.98 14.08
CA VAL A 15 -3.75 -4.25 13.99
C VAL A 15 -2.51 -4.07 13.12
N VAL A 16 -2.65 -3.36 11.98
CA VAL A 16 -1.54 -3.06 11.09
C VAL A 16 -0.49 -2.18 11.79
N GLY A 17 -0.93 -1.16 12.54
CA GLY A 17 -0.02 -0.33 13.35
C GLY A 17 0.77 -1.17 14.36
N TRP A 18 0.09 -2.05 15.10
CA TRP A 18 0.74 -2.96 16.04
C TRP A 18 1.75 -3.91 15.34
N LEU A 19 1.45 -4.38 14.14
CA LEU A 19 2.37 -5.20 13.35
C LEU A 19 3.59 -4.40 12.91
N VAL A 20 3.41 -3.16 12.43
CA VAL A 20 4.49 -2.25 12.03
C VAL A 20 5.45 -1.96 13.19
N ASP A 21 4.93 -1.85 14.43
CA ASP A 21 5.76 -1.63 15.61
C ASP A 21 6.61 -2.86 15.99
N ARG A 22 6.16 -4.06 15.65
CA ARG A 22 6.82 -5.32 16.01
C ARG A 22 7.66 -5.94 14.91
N LEU A 23 7.26 -5.76 13.68
CA LEU A 23 7.93 -6.33 12.51
C LEU A 23 8.82 -5.28 11.83
N ARG A 24 9.64 -5.73 10.91
CA ARG A 24 10.44 -4.84 10.07
C ARG A 24 9.52 -4.09 9.10
N THR A 25 9.69 -2.78 9.04
CA THR A 25 8.84 -1.92 8.19
C THR A 25 8.92 -2.30 6.71
N GLU A 26 10.08 -2.77 6.24
CA GLU A 26 10.27 -3.24 4.87
C GLU A 26 9.40 -4.47 4.55
N LEU A 27 9.27 -5.39 5.52
CA LEU A 27 8.37 -6.54 5.36
C LEU A 27 6.90 -6.09 5.26
N MET A 28 6.52 -5.08 6.02
CA MET A 28 5.16 -4.54 5.97
C MET A 28 4.86 -3.87 4.64
N VAL A 29 5.82 -3.12 4.07
CA VAL A 29 5.70 -2.54 2.72
C VAL A 29 5.61 -3.64 1.66
N GLY A 30 6.44 -4.67 1.76
CA GLY A 30 6.37 -5.84 0.87
C GLY A 30 5.04 -6.58 0.95
N SER A 31 4.53 -6.79 2.17
CA SER A 31 3.21 -7.40 2.40
C SER A 31 2.08 -6.58 1.80
N ALA A 32 2.16 -5.25 1.87
CA ALA A 32 1.21 -4.36 1.22
C ALA A 32 1.15 -4.61 -0.30
N GLY A 33 2.31 -4.68 -0.96
CA GLY A 33 2.41 -4.95 -2.40
C GLY A 33 1.80 -6.30 -2.78
N VAL A 34 2.06 -7.35 -1.98
CA VAL A 34 1.48 -8.69 -2.22
C VAL A 34 -0.05 -8.67 -2.04
N ILE A 35 -0.55 -8.04 -0.98
CA ILE A 35 -2.00 -7.95 -0.72
C ILE A 35 -2.69 -7.16 -1.83
N LEU A 36 -2.12 -6.02 -2.27
CA LEU A 36 -2.64 -5.22 -3.37
C LEU A 36 -2.65 -6.00 -4.68
N PHE A 37 -1.58 -6.73 -4.97
CA PHE A 37 -1.49 -7.58 -6.17
C PHE A 37 -2.60 -8.63 -6.17
N ILE A 38 -2.74 -9.40 -5.08
CA ILE A 38 -3.77 -10.43 -4.98
C ILE A 38 -5.17 -9.82 -5.10
N GLY A 39 -5.42 -8.68 -4.43
CA GLY A 39 -6.72 -8.01 -4.47
C GLY A 39 -7.07 -7.51 -5.86
N ALA A 40 -6.12 -6.91 -6.58
CA ALA A 40 -6.32 -6.43 -7.95
C ALA A 40 -6.52 -7.57 -8.94
N GLU A 41 -5.73 -8.65 -8.85
CA GLU A 41 -5.89 -9.85 -9.69
C GLU A 41 -7.23 -10.56 -9.42
N MET A 42 -7.66 -10.68 -8.17
CA MET A 42 -8.98 -11.22 -7.87
C MET A 42 -10.09 -10.38 -8.50
N ALA A 43 -10.03 -9.05 -8.35
CA ALA A 43 -11.01 -8.15 -8.96
C ALA A 43 -10.99 -8.23 -10.49
N SER A 44 -9.82 -8.44 -11.10
CA SER A 44 -9.62 -8.57 -12.54
C SER A 44 -10.25 -9.85 -13.11
N HIS A 45 -10.06 -10.99 -12.44
CA HIS A 45 -10.47 -12.31 -12.94
C HIS A 45 -11.88 -12.74 -12.50
N THR A 46 -12.53 -11.91 -11.70
CA THR A 46 -13.90 -12.21 -11.23
C THR A 46 -14.92 -11.75 -12.26
N ASP A 47 -15.86 -12.61 -12.59
CA ASP A 47 -16.97 -12.27 -13.46
C ASP A 47 -17.77 -11.10 -12.85
N PRO A 48 -18.14 -10.06 -13.62
CA PRO A 48 -18.89 -8.92 -13.11
C PRO A 48 -20.21 -9.30 -12.38
N GLU A 49 -20.74 -10.48 -12.68
CA GLU A 49 -21.93 -11.03 -12.01
C GLU A 49 -21.60 -11.75 -10.69
N ASP A 50 -20.36 -12.15 -10.45
CA ASP A 50 -19.90 -12.73 -9.17
C ASP A 50 -19.54 -11.64 -8.17
N SER A 51 -20.54 -11.23 -7.42
CA SER A 51 -20.37 -10.19 -6.41
C SER A 51 -19.35 -10.56 -5.30
N LEU A 52 -19.18 -11.83 -4.96
CA LEU A 52 -18.31 -12.26 -3.87
C LEU A 52 -16.83 -12.02 -4.19
N GLY A 53 -16.36 -12.41 -5.38
CA GLY A 53 -14.97 -12.22 -5.78
C GLY A 53 -14.61 -10.74 -5.89
N VAL A 54 -15.49 -9.93 -6.46
CA VAL A 54 -15.29 -8.46 -6.48
C VAL A 54 -15.25 -7.87 -5.07
N PHE A 55 -16.12 -8.32 -4.16
CA PHE A 55 -16.11 -7.86 -2.77
C PHE A 55 -14.80 -8.19 -2.04
N VAL A 56 -14.33 -9.42 -2.18
CA VAL A 56 -13.08 -9.86 -1.54
C VAL A 56 -11.88 -9.12 -2.16
N GLY A 57 -11.84 -8.98 -3.48
CA GLY A 57 -10.79 -8.22 -4.16
C GLY A 57 -10.72 -6.77 -3.69
N LEU A 58 -11.85 -6.06 -3.63
CA LEU A 58 -11.92 -4.68 -3.14
C LEU A 58 -11.54 -4.56 -1.66
N PHE A 59 -11.94 -5.53 -0.84
CA PHE A 59 -11.52 -5.57 0.57
C PHE A 59 -10.01 -5.72 0.71
N LEU A 60 -9.39 -6.62 -0.05
CA LEU A 60 -7.94 -6.81 -0.06
C LEU A 60 -7.19 -5.57 -0.55
N VAL A 61 -7.70 -4.90 -1.60
CA VAL A 61 -7.12 -3.62 -2.05
C VAL A 61 -7.18 -2.58 -0.93
N GLY A 62 -8.29 -2.48 -0.19
CA GLY A 62 -8.41 -1.59 0.96
C GLY A 62 -7.42 -1.94 2.08
N LEU A 63 -7.29 -3.23 2.39
CA LEU A 63 -6.34 -3.72 3.40
C LEU A 63 -4.89 -3.44 2.99
N GLY A 64 -4.52 -3.72 1.74
CA GLY A 64 -3.20 -3.43 1.21
C GLY A 64 -2.86 -1.94 1.24
N TRP A 65 -3.84 -1.08 0.97
CA TRP A 65 -3.71 0.37 1.13
C TRP A 65 -3.38 0.74 2.59
N SER A 66 -4.09 0.15 3.56
CA SER A 66 -3.82 0.36 4.99
C SER A 66 -2.39 -0.03 5.38
N PHE A 67 -1.92 -1.18 4.91
CA PHE A 67 -0.53 -1.62 5.12
C PHE A 67 0.47 -0.63 4.51
N SER A 68 0.27 -0.20 3.26
CA SER A 68 1.15 0.75 2.57
C SER A 68 1.23 2.08 3.30
N MET A 69 0.08 2.63 3.70
CA MET A 69 -0.03 3.95 4.32
C MET A 69 0.65 3.98 5.69
N ILE A 70 0.35 2.99 6.55
CA ILE A 70 0.89 2.93 7.91
C ILE A 70 2.39 2.61 7.87
N ALA A 71 2.80 1.62 7.08
CA ALA A 71 4.22 1.26 6.98
C ALA A 71 5.04 2.38 6.30
N GLY A 72 4.51 3.03 5.26
CA GLY A 72 5.16 4.16 4.60
C GLY A 72 5.36 5.34 5.55
N SER A 73 4.35 5.74 6.31
CA SER A 73 4.43 6.81 7.30
C SER A 73 5.41 6.47 8.44
N ALA A 74 5.41 5.21 8.90
CA ALA A 74 6.37 4.75 9.90
C ALA A 74 7.81 4.80 9.38
N LEU A 75 8.03 4.41 8.11
CA LEU A 75 9.35 4.47 7.49
C LEU A 75 9.84 5.92 7.38
N LEU A 76 9.02 6.83 6.87
CA LEU A 76 9.35 8.26 6.81
C LEU A 76 9.70 8.81 8.18
N SER A 77 8.89 8.49 9.19
CA SER A 77 9.11 8.95 10.57
C SER A 77 10.38 8.36 11.20
N SER A 78 10.87 7.23 10.73
CA SER A 78 12.11 6.61 11.23
C SER A 78 13.38 7.21 10.63
N VAL A 79 13.29 7.74 9.40
CA VAL A 79 14.45 8.25 8.64
C VAL A 79 14.68 9.74 8.91
N PHE A 80 13.63 10.54 9.09
CA PHE A 80 13.73 11.99 9.21
C PHE A 80 13.69 12.46 10.67
N PRO A 81 14.45 13.51 11.03
CA PRO A 81 14.41 14.13 12.36
C PRO A 81 13.01 14.72 12.64
N VAL A 82 12.65 14.82 13.92
CA VAL A 82 11.30 15.22 14.38
C VAL A 82 10.86 16.56 13.75
N GLN A 83 11.78 17.49 13.57
CA GLN A 83 11.54 18.83 13.04
C GLN A 83 11.09 18.80 11.57
N GLU A 84 11.50 17.79 10.81
CA GLU A 84 11.23 17.67 9.38
C GLU A 84 10.05 16.74 9.07
N ARG A 85 9.64 15.90 10.01
CA ARG A 85 8.61 14.86 9.80
C ARG A 85 7.31 15.41 9.22
N ALA A 86 6.83 16.52 9.75
CA ALA A 86 5.58 17.13 9.26
C ALA A 86 5.68 17.60 7.81
N SER A 87 6.82 18.22 7.44
CA SER A 87 7.05 18.68 6.07
C SER A 87 7.19 17.52 5.09
N VAL A 88 7.96 16.49 5.47
CA VAL A 88 8.16 15.30 4.62
C VAL A 88 6.87 14.51 4.47
N GLN A 89 6.10 14.33 5.54
CA GLN A 89 4.79 13.67 5.48
C GLN A 89 3.82 14.46 4.58
N GLY A 90 3.78 15.79 4.72
CA GLY A 90 2.94 16.63 3.86
C GLY A 90 3.34 16.54 2.37
N ALA A 91 4.63 16.48 2.06
CA ALA A 91 5.11 16.28 0.70
C ALA A 91 4.74 14.89 0.15
N ALA A 92 4.84 13.85 0.98
CA ALA A 92 4.43 12.49 0.62
C ALA A 92 2.92 12.42 0.36
N ASP A 93 2.10 13.01 1.23
CA ASP A 93 0.64 13.05 1.09
C ASP A 93 0.22 13.84 -0.16
N PHE A 94 0.86 14.98 -0.43
CA PHE A 94 0.63 15.76 -1.65
C PHE A 94 0.96 14.94 -2.91
N THR A 95 2.10 14.25 -2.89
CA THR A 95 2.52 13.36 -3.98
C THR A 95 1.49 12.25 -4.19
N MET A 96 1.10 11.56 -3.13
CA MET A 96 0.12 10.49 -3.17
C MET A 96 -1.22 10.97 -3.75
N ILE A 97 -1.75 12.12 -3.30
CA ILE A 97 -3.01 12.69 -3.79
C ILE A 97 -2.89 13.05 -5.27
N THR A 98 -1.78 13.67 -5.69
CA THR A 98 -1.55 14.07 -7.07
C THR A 98 -1.49 12.87 -8.00
N PHE A 99 -0.72 11.84 -7.64
CA PHE A 99 -0.65 10.60 -8.43
C PHE A 99 -1.97 9.82 -8.40
N GLY A 100 -2.67 9.81 -7.25
CA GLY A 100 -3.98 9.17 -7.13
C GLY A 100 -5.03 9.83 -8.02
N ALA A 101 -5.11 11.16 -8.02
CA ALA A 101 -6.02 11.92 -8.89
C ALA A 101 -5.69 11.72 -10.38
N SER A 102 -4.40 11.79 -10.73
CA SER A 102 -3.94 11.56 -12.11
C SER A 102 -4.24 10.12 -12.55
N GLY A 103 -3.99 9.14 -11.69
CA GLY A 103 -4.30 7.73 -11.93
C GLY A 103 -5.80 7.51 -12.11
N GLY A 104 -6.64 8.17 -11.31
CA GLY A 104 -8.10 8.13 -11.45
C GLY A 104 -8.58 8.66 -12.80
N LEU A 105 -8.01 9.77 -13.29
CA LEU A 105 -8.33 10.30 -14.61
C LEU A 105 -7.87 9.36 -15.73
N LEU A 106 -6.64 8.84 -15.63
CA LEU A 106 -6.09 7.92 -16.61
C LEU A 106 -6.84 6.59 -16.65
N SER A 107 -7.33 6.11 -15.51
CA SER A 107 -8.08 4.85 -15.43
C SER A 107 -9.35 4.91 -16.28
N GLY A 108 -10.06 6.05 -16.29
CA GLY A 108 -11.22 6.26 -17.13
C GLY A 108 -10.89 6.16 -18.64
N VAL A 109 -9.76 6.73 -19.04
CA VAL A 109 -9.28 6.65 -20.46
C VAL A 109 -8.88 5.21 -20.80
N ILE A 110 -8.18 4.52 -19.92
CA ILE A 110 -7.74 3.13 -20.15
C ILE A 110 -8.96 2.22 -20.28
N VAL A 111 -9.94 2.32 -19.39
CA VAL A 111 -11.17 1.49 -19.45
C VAL A 111 -11.97 1.75 -20.72
N GLN A 112 -12.02 3.00 -21.20
CA GLN A 112 -12.69 3.32 -22.45
C GLN A 112 -11.96 2.76 -23.68
N ALA A 113 -10.63 2.71 -23.64
CA ALA A 113 -9.80 2.24 -24.75
C ALA A 113 -9.61 0.71 -24.75
N THR A 114 -9.76 0.07 -23.60
CA THR A 114 -9.55 -1.38 -23.41
C THR A 114 -10.74 -1.98 -22.65
N ASP A 115 -10.52 -2.41 -21.41
CA ASP A 115 -11.50 -2.97 -20.51
C ASP A 115 -11.06 -2.87 -19.04
N TYR A 116 -11.95 -3.25 -18.14
CA TYR A 116 -11.66 -3.24 -16.70
C TYR A 116 -10.60 -4.28 -16.28
N HIS A 117 -10.57 -5.43 -16.94
CA HIS A 117 -9.57 -6.48 -16.70
C HIS A 117 -8.16 -5.95 -16.96
N THR A 118 -7.95 -5.31 -18.09
CA THR A 118 -6.66 -4.71 -18.48
C THR A 118 -6.22 -3.63 -17.47
N LEU A 119 -7.13 -2.76 -17.04
CA LEU A 119 -6.82 -1.75 -16.01
C LEU A 119 -6.39 -2.41 -14.69
N SER A 120 -7.15 -3.38 -14.21
CA SER A 120 -6.87 -4.08 -12.95
C SER A 120 -5.55 -4.82 -12.99
N HIS A 121 -5.23 -5.43 -14.13
CA HIS A 121 -3.94 -6.10 -14.34
C HIS A 121 -2.77 -5.10 -14.29
N TYR A 122 -2.88 -3.93 -14.93
CA TYR A 122 -1.85 -2.89 -14.79
C TYR A 122 -1.69 -2.41 -13.36
N ALA A 123 -2.78 -2.24 -12.61
CA ALA A 123 -2.73 -1.90 -11.19
C ALA A 123 -2.03 -2.98 -10.36
N ALA A 124 -2.29 -4.26 -10.64
CA ALA A 124 -1.63 -5.39 -10.00
C ALA A 124 -0.12 -5.39 -10.26
N VAL A 125 0.30 -5.20 -11.52
CA VAL A 125 1.73 -5.12 -11.87
C VAL A 125 2.40 -3.95 -11.16
N LEU A 126 1.74 -2.78 -11.08
CA LEU A 126 2.26 -1.64 -10.33
C LEU A 126 2.41 -1.94 -8.84
N ALA A 127 1.51 -2.73 -8.24
CA ALA A 127 1.61 -3.14 -6.84
C ALA A 127 2.89 -3.95 -6.56
N LEU A 128 3.43 -4.69 -7.53
CA LEU A 128 4.70 -5.40 -7.40
C LEU A 128 5.89 -4.45 -7.21
N SER A 129 5.78 -3.19 -7.60
CA SER A 129 6.82 -2.19 -7.33
C SER A 129 7.07 -1.99 -5.82
N LEU A 130 6.04 -2.14 -4.98
CA LEU A 130 6.19 -2.10 -3.52
C LEU A 130 6.96 -3.31 -3.00
N VAL A 131 6.76 -4.48 -3.60
CA VAL A 131 7.54 -5.69 -3.26
C VAL A 131 9.00 -5.48 -3.63
N ALA A 132 9.27 -4.96 -4.83
CA ALA A 132 10.64 -4.66 -5.27
C ALA A 132 11.30 -3.61 -4.37
N ALA A 133 10.59 -2.55 -3.98
CA ALA A 133 11.08 -1.54 -3.05
C ALA A 133 11.41 -2.13 -1.66
N ALA A 134 10.60 -3.07 -1.17
CA ALA A 134 10.84 -3.75 0.10
C ALA A 134 12.07 -4.70 0.04
N LEU A 135 12.30 -5.32 -1.10
CA LEU A 135 13.43 -6.23 -1.29
C LEU A 135 14.76 -5.50 -1.53
N TYR A 136 14.72 -4.28 -2.05
CA TYR A 136 15.91 -3.49 -2.38
C TYR A 136 16.91 -3.38 -1.22
N PRO A 137 16.54 -2.94 0.01
CA PRO A 137 17.48 -2.86 1.13
C PRO A 137 17.99 -4.23 1.59
N VAL A 138 17.21 -5.29 1.39
CA VAL A 138 17.60 -6.66 1.75
C VAL A 138 18.68 -7.17 0.78
N VAL A 139 18.51 -6.94 -0.52
CA VAL A 139 19.44 -7.38 -1.57
C VAL A 139 20.73 -6.56 -1.55
N THR A 140 20.64 -5.24 -1.26
CA THR A 140 21.80 -4.34 -1.27
C THR A 140 22.54 -4.28 0.07
N ASN A 141 22.15 -5.06 1.07
CA ASN A 141 22.71 -5.00 2.44
C ASN A 141 22.73 -3.58 3.06
N VAL A 142 21.86 -2.69 2.59
CA VAL A 142 21.69 -1.37 3.19
C VAL A 142 20.95 -1.58 4.52
N GLN A 143 21.71 -1.55 5.63
CA GLN A 143 21.11 -1.63 6.96
C GLN A 143 20.34 -0.34 7.20
N GLY A 144 19.04 -0.45 7.42
CA GLY A 144 18.22 0.65 7.93
C GLY A 144 18.76 1.17 9.28
N PRO A 145 18.38 2.37 9.72
CA PRO A 145 18.82 2.94 10.98
C PRO A 145 18.58 1.94 12.12
N LYS A 146 19.63 1.61 12.87
CA LYS A 146 19.53 0.74 14.05
C LYS A 146 18.52 1.37 15.01
N ARG A 147 17.48 0.63 15.39
CA ARG A 147 16.63 1.03 16.51
C ARG A 147 17.55 1.28 17.70
N SER A 148 17.56 2.49 18.23
CA SER A 148 18.24 2.79 19.50
C SER A 148 17.65 1.87 20.55
N GLU A 149 18.47 1.00 21.14
CA GLU A 149 18.09 0.24 22.32
C GLU A 149 17.61 1.23 23.40
N PRO A 150 16.49 0.94 24.07
CA PRO A 150 16.09 1.75 25.22
C PRO A 150 17.22 1.71 26.24
N ALA A 151 17.70 2.88 26.65
CA ALA A 151 18.68 2.99 27.71
C ALA A 151 18.14 2.28 28.96
N THR A 152 18.75 1.18 29.32
CA THR A 152 18.49 0.50 30.60
C THR A 152 19.03 1.38 31.69
N THR A 153 18.15 2.13 32.35
CA THR A 153 18.42 2.76 33.66
C THR A 153 17.91 1.88 34.76
#